data_93aba58c0a72bfdcc960a658189cfabd
#
_entry.id   93aba58c0a72bfdcc960a658189cfabd
#
_cell.length_a   1.000
_cell.length_b   1.000
_cell.length_c   1.000
_cell.angle_alpha   90.00
_cell.angle_beta   90.00
_cell.angle_gamma   90.00
#
_symmetry.space_group_name_H-M   'P 1'
#
loop_
_entity.id
_entity.type
_entity.pdbx_description
1 polymer ?
#
loop_
_entity_poly.entity_id
_entity_poly.type
_entity_poly.pdbx_seq_one_letter_code
_entity_poly.pdbx_strand_id
1 'polypeptide(L)'
;MYKRQTNLSALFGDKKNISFSINSDAENNKITTLYSSKAKPLVERYKFIKGFDEGYLDFYSSKKDNISISKLNIYDFKLKELPVLTKILTLASLQGIADILSGEGIRFDEFEMNFKNQGDLMTIDEIYAIGPAISILMSGYVEDDKLISLRGTLVPATT
;
A
#
# COMPACT_ATOMS: atom_id res chain seq x y z
N MET A 1 1.24 9.54 -34.21
CA MET A 1 1.77 9.24 -32.85
C MET A 1 1.25 7.88 -32.41
N TYR A 2 2.13 6.94 -32.17
CA TYR A 2 1.74 5.58 -31.76
C TYR A 2 1.44 5.55 -30.26
N LYS A 3 0.21 5.23 -29.90
CA LYS A 3 -0.12 4.91 -28.50
C LYS A 3 0.29 3.46 -28.22
N ARG A 4 1.29 3.30 -27.35
CA ARG A 4 1.72 1.98 -26.91
C ARG A 4 0.81 1.55 -25.75
N GLN A 5 0.13 0.44 -25.95
CA GLN A 5 -0.70 -0.19 -24.94
C GLN A 5 -0.17 -1.58 -24.62
N THR A 6 0.03 -1.88 -23.35
CA THR A 6 0.39 -3.21 -22.87
C THR A 6 -0.64 -3.67 -21.85
N ASN A 7 -1.30 -4.77 -22.13
CA ASN A 7 -2.24 -5.40 -21.22
C ASN A 7 -1.77 -6.81 -20.89
N LEU A 8 -1.75 -7.12 -19.60
CA LEU A 8 -1.40 -8.44 -19.11
C LEU A 8 -2.48 -8.89 -18.13
N SER A 9 -2.88 -10.15 -18.23
CA SER A 9 -3.77 -10.75 -17.25
C SER A 9 -3.32 -12.17 -16.93
N ALA A 10 -3.50 -12.58 -15.68
CA ALA A 10 -3.15 -13.90 -15.19
C ALA A 10 -4.27 -14.50 -14.34
N LEU A 11 -4.28 -15.82 -14.23
CA LEU A 11 -5.24 -16.58 -13.44
C LEU A 11 -4.53 -17.25 -12.26
N PHE A 12 -5.18 -17.18 -11.11
CA PHE A 12 -4.85 -18.02 -9.95
C PHE A 12 -6.01 -19.01 -9.73
N GLY A 13 -5.92 -20.19 -10.37
CA GLY A 13 -7.05 -21.14 -10.46
C GLY A 13 -7.94 -20.83 -11.66
N ASP A 14 -9.25 -21.01 -11.52
CA ASP A 14 -10.22 -20.90 -12.62
C ASP A 14 -10.74 -19.47 -12.86
N LYS A 15 -10.26 -18.47 -12.11
CA LYS A 15 -10.71 -17.09 -12.23
C LYS A 15 -9.56 -16.15 -12.57
N LYS A 16 -9.85 -15.13 -13.38
CA LYS A 16 -8.92 -14.04 -13.65
C LYS A 16 -8.62 -13.28 -12.37
N ASN A 17 -7.38 -13.31 -11.90
CA ASN A 17 -7.00 -12.79 -10.60
C ASN A 17 -6.02 -11.61 -10.67
N ILE A 18 -5.34 -11.42 -11.80
CA ILE A 18 -4.43 -10.29 -12.04
C ILE A 18 -4.80 -9.63 -13.36
N SER A 19 -4.86 -8.32 -13.35
CA SER A 19 -5.02 -7.49 -14.53
C SER A 19 -4.01 -6.35 -14.47
N PHE A 20 -3.22 -6.20 -15.53
CA PHE A 20 -2.19 -5.17 -15.63
C PHE A 20 -2.30 -4.48 -16.99
N SER A 21 -2.22 -3.16 -16.99
CA SER A 21 -2.20 -2.40 -18.23
C SER A 21 -1.25 -1.21 -18.14
N ILE A 22 -0.63 -0.89 -19.27
CA ILE A 22 0.15 0.34 -19.46
C ILE A 22 -0.37 1.00 -20.74
N ASN A 23 -0.84 2.24 -20.62
CA ASN A 23 -1.37 3.03 -21.72
C ASN A 23 -0.71 4.42 -21.73
N SER A 24 -0.70 5.08 -22.88
CA SER A 24 -0.38 6.50 -22.95
C SER A 24 -1.67 7.28 -23.25
N ASP A 25 -1.89 8.35 -22.50
CA ASP A 25 -3.02 9.25 -22.75
C ASP A 25 -2.71 10.31 -23.83
N ALA A 26 -3.67 11.18 -24.09
CA ALA A 26 -3.54 12.23 -25.10
C ALA A 26 -2.46 13.28 -24.76
N GLU A 27 -2.11 13.42 -23.48
CA GLU A 27 -1.09 14.33 -22.98
C GLU A 27 0.28 13.67 -22.84
N ASN A 28 0.42 12.44 -23.34
CA ASN A 28 1.63 11.63 -23.27
C ASN A 28 2.04 11.19 -21.86
N ASN A 29 1.09 11.14 -20.92
CA ASN A 29 1.29 10.50 -19.63
C ASN A 29 1.26 8.99 -19.79
N LYS A 30 2.17 8.30 -19.13
CA LYS A 30 2.17 6.84 -19.04
C LYS A 30 1.28 6.41 -17.88
N ILE A 31 0.14 5.80 -18.20
CA ILE A 31 -0.83 5.34 -17.21
C ILE A 31 -0.62 3.85 -16.96
N THR A 32 -0.36 3.49 -15.72
CA THR A 32 -0.23 2.10 -15.28
C THR A 32 -1.38 1.77 -14.33
N THR A 33 -2.07 0.66 -14.60
CA THR A 33 -3.07 0.11 -13.70
C THR A 33 -2.75 -1.34 -13.39
N LEU A 34 -2.96 -1.73 -12.15
CA LEU A 34 -2.80 -3.10 -11.69
C LEU A 34 -3.93 -3.44 -10.74
N TYR A 35 -4.58 -4.56 -10.99
CA TYR A 35 -5.51 -5.19 -10.05
C TYR A 35 -5.03 -6.60 -9.73
N SER A 36 -5.12 -7.00 -8.47
CA SER A 36 -4.92 -8.39 -8.06
C SER A 36 -5.96 -8.79 -7.02
N SER A 37 -6.65 -9.89 -7.27
CA SER A 37 -7.59 -10.47 -6.30
C SER A 37 -6.89 -11.08 -5.08
N LYS A 38 -5.55 -11.23 -5.14
CA LYS A 38 -4.71 -11.67 -4.05
C LYS A 38 -3.56 -10.68 -3.87
N ALA A 39 -3.60 -9.90 -2.79
CA ALA A 39 -2.57 -8.92 -2.49
C ALA A 39 -1.27 -9.56 -1.99
N LYS A 40 -1.36 -10.65 -1.25
CA LYS A 40 -0.23 -11.31 -0.57
C LYS A 40 0.98 -11.56 -1.45
N PRO A 41 0.90 -12.17 -2.65
CA PRO A 41 2.09 -12.44 -3.48
C PRO A 41 2.84 -11.18 -3.91
N LEU A 42 2.14 -10.05 -4.02
CA LEU A 42 2.74 -8.76 -4.39
C LEU A 42 3.37 -8.07 -3.19
N VAL A 43 2.71 -8.12 -2.04
CA VAL A 43 3.16 -7.46 -0.81
C VAL A 43 4.35 -8.18 -0.18
N GLU A 44 4.37 -9.50 -0.21
CA GLU A 44 5.47 -10.32 0.36
C GLU A 44 6.84 -10.12 -0.32
N ARG A 45 6.87 -9.48 -1.48
CA ARG A 45 8.12 -9.06 -2.12
C ARG A 45 8.90 -8.05 -1.28
N TYR A 46 8.20 -7.31 -0.44
CA TYR A 46 8.82 -6.36 0.49
C TYR A 46 9.20 -7.06 1.79
N LYS A 47 10.49 -7.24 1.99
CA LYS A 47 11.05 -8.02 3.12
C LYS A 47 10.70 -7.47 4.51
N PHE A 48 10.28 -6.22 4.59
CA PHE A 48 9.90 -5.59 5.85
C PHE A 48 8.44 -5.82 6.24
N ILE A 49 7.64 -6.39 5.33
CA ILE A 49 6.25 -6.75 5.61
C ILE A 49 6.17 -8.27 5.74
N LYS A 50 6.03 -8.74 6.97
CA LYS A 50 5.86 -10.15 7.28
C LYS A 50 4.44 -10.40 7.79
N GLY A 51 3.95 -11.60 7.55
CA GLY A 51 2.64 -11.99 8.06
C GLY A 51 1.46 -11.25 7.44
N PHE A 52 1.63 -10.74 6.22
CA PHE A 52 0.51 -10.22 5.42
C PHE A 52 -0.34 -11.38 4.91
N ASP A 53 -1.65 -11.30 5.07
CA ASP A 53 -2.56 -12.34 4.64
C ASP A 53 -3.88 -11.78 4.11
N GLU A 54 -4.51 -12.53 3.22
CA GLU A 54 -5.77 -12.18 2.58
C GLU A 54 -5.66 -10.92 1.70
N GLY A 55 -6.78 -10.30 1.37
CA GLY A 55 -6.88 -9.01 0.71
C GLY A 55 -6.71 -9.01 -0.81
N TYR A 56 -7.23 -7.95 -1.40
CA TYR A 56 -7.07 -7.65 -2.82
C TYR A 56 -6.52 -6.23 -3.00
N LEU A 57 -5.96 -5.95 -4.17
CA LEU A 57 -5.14 -4.77 -4.40
C LEU A 57 -5.50 -4.11 -5.72
N ASP A 58 -5.60 -2.77 -5.69
CA ASP A 58 -5.66 -1.88 -6.84
C ASP A 58 -4.48 -0.92 -6.81
N PHE A 59 -3.82 -0.73 -7.94
CA PHE A 59 -2.75 0.23 -8.11
C PHE A 59 -2.97 1.05 -9.37
N TYR A 60 -2.76 2.35 -9.25
CA TYR A 60 -2.80 3.31 -10.35
C TYR A 60 -1.57 4.21 -10.30
N SER A 61 -0.98 4.47 -11.46
CA SER A 61 0.12 5.43 -11.56
C SER A 61 0.04 6.20 -12.88
N SER A 62 0.24 7.50 -12.79
CA SER A 62 0.41 8.39 -13.94
C SER A 62 1.81 8.96 -13.92
N LYS A 63 2.59 8.70 -14.97
CA LYS A 63 3.97 9.18 -15.09
C LYS A 63 4.14 10.07 -16.29
N LYS A 64 4.72 11.25 -16.07
CA LYS A 64 5.16 12.17 -17.10
C LYS A 64 6.58 12.62 -16.78
N ASP A 65 7.49 12.47 -17.75
CA ASP A 65 8.91 12.73 -17.57
C ASP A 65 9.49 11.95 -16.39
N ASN A 66 10.03 12.62 -15.39
CA ASN A 66 10.63 12.02 -14.20
C ASN A 66 9.70 12.02 -12.97
N ILE A 67 8.43 12.36 -13.15
CA ILE A 67 7.47 12.46 -12.06
C ILE A 67 6.36 11.44 -12.26
N SER A 68 6.10 10.62 -11.24
CA SER A 68 4.93 9.74 -11.18
C SER A 68 4.06 10.07 -9.98
N ILE A 69 2.76 10.09 -10.20
CA ILE A 69 1.74 10.23 -9.16
C ILE A 69 1.00 8.91 -9.08
N SER A 70 0.96 8.32 -7.90
CA SER A 70 0.49 6.95 -7.71
C SER A 70 -0.50 6.83 -6.56
N LYS A 71 -1.41 5.87 -6.69
CA LYS A 71 -2.37 5.50 -5.67
C LYS A 71 -2.39 3.98 -5.53
N LEU A 72 -2.21 3.51 -4.30
CA LEU A 72 -2.29 2.10 -3.94
C LEU A 72 -3.45 1.90 -2.97
N ASN A 73 -4.35 0.99 -3.31
CA ASN A 73 -5.42 0.55 -2.41
C ASN A 73 -5.27 -0.94 -2.13
N ILE A 74 -5.43 -1.32 -0.87
CA ILE A 74 -5.51 -2.71 -0.44
C ILE A 74 -6.74 -2.84 0.47
N TYR A 75 -7.51 -3.90 0.28
CA TYR A 75 -8.78 -4.12 0.97
C TYR A 75 -8.82 -5.48 1.65
N ASP A 76 -9.49 -5.56 2.78
CA ASP A 76 -9.82 -6.81 3.50
C ASP A 76 -8.60 -7.70 3.78
N PHE A 77 -7.58 -7.13 4.40
CA PHE A 77 -6.32 -7.82 4.70
C PHE A 77 -6.02 -7.90 6.20
N LYS A 78 -5.05 -8.73 6.53
CA LYS A 78 -4.58 -8.94 7.89
C LYS A 78 -3.07 -8.77 7.94
N LEU A 79 -2.58 -8.06 8.96
CA LEU A 79 -1.16 -7.87 9.23
C LEU A 79 -0.74 -8.53 10.53
N LYS A 80 0.39 -9.23 10.50
CA LYS A 80 1.11 -9.72 11.67
C LYS A 80 2.55 -9.24 11.60
N GLU A 81 3.21 -9.21 12.74
CA GLU A 81 4.67 -9.01 12.81
C GLU A 81 5.19 -7.82 11.98
N LEU A 82 4.55 -6.67 12.11
CA LEU A 82 5.05 -5.43 11.52
C LEU A 82 5.83 -4.64 12.58
N PRO A 83 7.17 -4.82 12.69
CA PRO A 83 7.96 -4.29 13.80
C PRO A 83 7.86 -2.77 13.95
N VAL A 84 7.81 -2.05 12.83
CA VAL A 84 7.69 -0.58 12.85
C VAL A 84 6.36 -0.15 13.47
N LEU A 85 5.25 -0.77 13.07
CA LEU A 85 3.93 -0.46 13.62
C LEU A 85 3.84 -0.88 15.09
N THR A 86 4.36 -2.04 15.45
CA THR A 86 4.43 -2.50 16.85
C THR A 86 5.15 -1.49 17.73
N LYS A 87 6.29 -0.98 17.28
CA LYS A 87 7.06 0.02 18.00
C LYS A 87 6.28 1.34 18.18
N ILE A 88 5.61 1.80 17.13
CA ILE A 88 4.78 3.01 17.19
C ILE A 88 3.64 2.83 18.19
N LEU A 89 2.94 1.70 18.15
CA LEU A 89 1.84 1.38 19.07
C LEU A 89 2.32 1.36 20.52
N THR A 90 3.48 0.76 20.78
CA THR A 90 4.08 0.72 22.12
C THR A 90 4.45 2.13 22.63
N LEU A 91 5.07 2.95 21.77
CA LEU A 91 5.40 4.34 22.11
C LEU A 91 4.16 5.21 22.36
N ALA A 92 3.06 4.91 21.69
CA ALA A 92 1.77 5.58 21.91
C ALA A 92 0.98 5.01 23.10
N SER A 93 1.57 4.11 23.89
CA SER A 93 0.93 3.43 25.03
C SER A 93 -0.28 2.57 24.62
N LEU A 94 -0.25 2.03 23.41
CA LEU A 94 -1.29 1.15 22.86
C LEU A 94 -0.83 -0.32 22.89
N GLN A 95 -0.32 -0.77 24.04
CA GLN A 95 0.28 -2.09 24.21
C GLN A 95 -0.68 -3.23 23.87
N GLY A 96 -1.95 -3.10 24.25
CA GLY A 96 -2.96 -4.13 23.95
C GLY A 96 -3.12 -4.36 22.45
N ILE A 97 -3.08 -3.30 21.63
CA ILE A 97 -3.15 -3.41 20.17
C ILE A 97 -1.83 -3.97 19.62
N ALA A 98 -0.68 -3.57 20.18
CA ALA A 98 0.62 -4.11 19.81
C ALA A 98 0.70 -5.63 20.07
N ASP A 99 0.13 -6.10 21.18
CA ASP A 99 0.07 -7.52 21.53
C ASP A 99 -0.82 -8.31 20.53
N ILE A 100 -1.97 -7.76 20.15
CA ILE A 100 -2.83 -8.36 19.12
C ILE A 100 -2.09 -8.44 17.77
N LEU A 101 -1.40 -7.38 17.36
CA LEU A 101 -0.61 -7.36 16.12
C LEU A 101 0.45 -8.47 16.12
N SER A 102 1.17 -8.63 17.22
CA SER A 102 2.22 -9.65 17.36
C SER A 102 1.69 -11.08 17.50
N GLY A 103 0.46 -11.25 17.98
CA GLY A 103 -0.20 -12.55 18.18
C GLY A 103 -1.08 -12.95 17.01
N GLU A 104 -2.35 -12.58 17.08
CA GLU A 104 -3.37 -12.95 16.08
C GLU A 104 -3.23 -12.17 14.78
N GLY A 105 -2.65 -10.96 14.85
CA GLY A 105 -2.64 -9.99 13.79
C GLY A 105 -3.80 -9.01 13.87
N ILE A 106 -3.67 -7.91 13.13
CA ILE A 106 -4.68 -6.86 13.04
C ILE A 106 -5.30 -6.89 11.65
N ARG A 107 -6.63 -6.87 11.61
CA ARG A 107 -7.38 -6.78 10.37
C ARG A 107 -7.60 -5.33 9.97
N PHE A 108 -7.47 -5.06 8.66
CA PHE A 108 -7.82 -3.79 8.05
C PHE A 108 -8.85 -4.00 6.95
N ASP A 109 -9.85 -3.13 6.92
CA ASP A 109 -10.88 -3.13 5.89
C ASP A 109 -10.39 -2.41 4.63
N GLU A 110 -9.63 -1.33 4.81
CA GLU A 110 -9.13 -0.50 3.72
C GLU A 110 -7.78 0.12 4.07
N PHE A 111 -6.90 0.12 3.08
CA PHE A 111 -5.64 0.86 3.08
C PHE A 111 -5.55 1.66 1.78
N GLU A 112 -5.22 2.94 1.88
CA GLU A 112 -4.95 3.81 0.75
C GLU A 112 -3.64 4.54 0.95
N MET A 113 -2.80 4.57 -0.07
CA MET A 113 -1.55 5.31 -0.08
C MET A 113 -1.47 6.15 -1.35
N ASN A 114 -1.39 7.46 -1.18
CA ASN A 114 -1.18 8.41 -2.26
C ASN A 114 0.26 8.93 -2.18
N PHE A 115 1.01 8.78 -3.25
CA PHE A 115 2.42 9.13 -3.24
C PHE A 115 2.92 9.61 -4.60
N LYS A 116 3.99 10.38 -4.56
CA LYS A 116 4.66 10.92 -5.73
C LYS A 116 6.13 10.53 -5.71
N ASN A 117 6.64 10.04 -6.83
CA ASN A 117 8.07 9.80 -7.03
C ASN A 117 8.66 10.83 -7.98
N GLN A 118 9.81 11.36 -7.62
CA GLN A 118 10.62 12.24 -8.44
C GLN A 118 12.10 11.93 -8.21
N GLY A 119 12.72 11.23 -9.15
CA GLY A 119 14.07 10.70 -8.93
C GLY A 119 14.10 9.73 -7.75
N ASP A 120 15.00 9.94 -6.81
CA ASP A 120 15.19 9.12 -5.63
C ASP A 120 14.27 9.51 -4.45
N LEU A 121 13.45 10.54 -4.63
CA LEU A 121 12.53 11.03 -3.61
C LEU A 121 11.12 10.49 -3.85
N MET A 122 10.57 9.81 -2.85
CA MET A 122 9.16 9.46 -2.75
C MET A 122 8.51 10.32 -1.67
N THR A 123 7.55 11.13 -2.07
CA THR A 123 6.70 11.88 -1.14
C THR A 123 5.42 11.11 -0.90
N ILE A 124 5.16 10.76 0.33
CA ILE A 124 3.92 10.10 0.75
C ILE A 124 2.97 11.20 1.21
N ASP A 125 2.03 11.56 0.33
CA ASP A 125 1.06 12.63 0.62
C ASP A 125 0.10 12.18 1.72
N GLU A 126 -0.35 10.92 1.64
CA GLU A 126 -1.26 10.35 2.62
C GLU A 126 -1.17 8.84 2.64
N ILE A 127 -1.10 8.26 3.84
CA ILE A 127 -1.44 6.88 4.13
C ILE A 127 -2.67 6.90 5.03
N TYR A 128 -3.68 6.17 4.65
CA TYR A 128 -4.92 6.05 5.36
C TYR A 128 -5.27 4.58 5.47
N ALA A 129 -5.50 4.10 6.69
CA ALA A 129 -5.90 2.71 6.93
C ALA A 129 -7.00 2.67 7.98
N ILE A 130 -8.05 1.91 7.69
CA ILE A 130 -9.17 1.69 8.61
C ILE A 130 -9.31 0.21 8.91
N GLY A 131 -9.40 -0.10 10.18
CA GLY A 131 -9.73 -1.42 10.67
C GLY A 131 -10.60 -1.37 11.91
N PRO A 132 -11.16 -2.52 12.35
CA PRO A 132 -11.99 -2.58 13.54
C PRO A 132 -11.23 -2.26 14.83
N ALA A 133 -9.91 -2.48 14.87
CA ALA A 133 -9.10 -2.22 16.07
C ALA A 133 -8.46 -0.83 16.06
N ILE A 134 -8.09 -0.32 14.90
CA ILE A 134 -7.32 0.93 14.77
C ILE A 134 -7.53 1.58 13.41
N SER A 135 -7.51 2.91 13.40
CA SER A 135 -7.41 3.71 12.19
C SER A 135 -6.11 4.51 12.20
N ILE A 136 -5.49 4.64 11.03
CA ILE A 136 -4.18 5.25 10.86
C ILE A 136 -4.26 6.30 9.76
N LEU A 137 -3.70 7.48 10.03
CA LEU A 137 -3.52 8.54 9.05
C LEU A 137 -2.08 9.04 9.15
N MET A 138 -1.30 8.92 8.07
CA MET A 138 0.11 9.28 8.07
C MET A 138 0.53 9.96 6.77
N SER A 139 1.62 10.71 6.83
CA SER A 139 2.32 11.28 5.69
C SER A 139 3.83 11.30 5.96
N GLY A 140 4.61 11.45 4.91
CA GLY A 140 6.06 11.47 5.07
C GLY A 140 6.81 11.41 3.75
N TYR A 141 8.06 11.02 3.80
CA TYR A 141 8.88 10.86 2.61
C TYR A 141 9.99 9.83 2.79
N VAL A 142 10.38 9.26 1.68
CA VAL A 142 11.47 8.28 1.55
C VAL A 142 12.47 8.84 0.54
N GLU A 143 13.75 8.82 0.87
CA GLU A 143 14.83 9.26 0.00
C GLU A 143 15.89 8.16 -0.07
N ASP A 144 16.36 7.84 -1.28
CA ASP A 144 17.32 6.76 -1.53
C ASP A 144 16.88 5.42 -0.90
N ASP A 145 15.60 5.06 -1.03
CA ASP A 145 15.00 3.87 -0.43
C ASP A 145 15.10 3.78 1.09
N LYS A 146 15.39 4.90 1.75
CA LYS A 146 15.42 5.01 3.21
C LYS A 146 14.26 5.87 3.71
N LEU A 147 13.55 5.35 4.70
CA LEU A 147 12.52 6.13 5.37
C LEU A 147 13.16 7.28 6.15
N ILE A 148 12.92 8.50 5.71
CA ILE A 148 13.48 9.70 6.33
C ILE A 148 12.53 10.29 7.36
N SER A 149 11.24 10.36 7.05
CA SER A 149 10.24 10.92 7.94
C SER A 149 8.89 10.24 7.73
N LEU A 150 8.22 9.94 8.82
CA LEU A 150 6.82 9.51 8.82
C LEU A 150 6.17 10.10 10.07
N ARG A 151 5.04 10.77 9.88
CA ARG A 151 4.26 11.36 10.97
C ARG A 151 2.79 11.15 10.74
N GLY A 152 2.03 11.07 11.82
CA GLY A 152 0.60 10.87 11.66
C GLY A 152 -0.14 10.68 12.97
N THR A 153 -1.37 10.21 12.84
CA THR A 153 -2.29 9.96 13.93
C THR A 153 -2.73 8.51 13.92
N LEU A 154 -2.74 7.91 15.09
CA LEU A 154 -3.30 6.58 15.33
C LEU A 154 -4.53 6.76 16.21
N VAL A 155 -5.66 6.21 15.77
CA VAL A 155 -6.91 6.28 16.54
C VAL A 155 -7.36 4.85 16.83
N PRO A 156 -7.23 4.38 18.08
CA PRO A 156 -7.79 3.09 18.45
C PRO A 156 -9.30 3.14 18.40
N ALA A 157 -9.92 2.01 18.08
CA ALA A 157 -11.35 1.89 18.15
C ALA A 157 -11.81 2.01 19.61
N THR A 158 -12.80 2.85 19.85
CA THR A 158 -13.47 2.93 21.14
C THR A 158 -14.60 1.91 21.18
N THR A 159 -14.55 1.03 22.15
CA THR A 159 -15.66 0.12 22.44
C THR A 159 -16.63 0.75 23.42
#